data_29dd1d60267d13362c61203592ce84ab
#
_entry.id   29dd1d60267d13362c61203592ce84ab
#
_cell.length_a   1.000
_cell.length_b   1.000
_cell.length_c   1.000
_cell.angle_alpha   90.00
_cell.angle_beta   90.00
_cell.angle_gamma   90.00
#
_symmetry.space_group_name_H-M   'P 1'
#
loop_
_entity.id
_entity.type
_entity.pdbx_description
1 polymer ?
#
loop_
_entity_poly.entity_id
_entity_poly.type
_entity_poly.pdbx_seq_one_letter_code
_entity_poly.pdbx_strand_id
1 'polypeptide(L)'
;MRGRTGIFVTVGMLLGLCLAMKPVAGRAAEDGGDGISYDQTASEEDQVKHREVGVEGMYPVCGADVADGVYEVEVESSSSMFRVEKAELQVREGEMRAVLTLGGTGYLKLFMGTKGEAAESDPSEYIGYTEDEEGRYTYEVPVEALDLPIDCAAFSRNREKWYDRQILFRAGSLPDGAVLTELPDYEQLEREAKERRIEAMRQAQGAEAAEGEQDPVEPAFIELEDGEYAVSVELTGGSGRSAVDSPAGLLVRDGHAFARIRWSSSSYDYMLVGGQRYLPVNEEGYSTFEIPILIFDEPMEVIADTTAMSTPHEVEYTLVFHGDDIMSTDDTPQAAAKKVVCMALGIAAVCGLVSWIRERRRRTRR
;
A
#
# COMPACT_ATOMS: atom_id res chain seq x y z
N MET A 1 37.09 -46.26 17.31
CA MET A 1 37.27 -46.12 15.87
C MET A 1 35.93 -46.35 15.16
N ARG A 2 35.20 -45.33 14.84
CA ARG A 2 34.06 -45.33 13.87
C ARG A 2 33.84 -43.89 13.43
N GLY A 3 34.28 -43.60 12.20
CA GLY A 3 34.17 -42.31 11.58
C GLY A 3 32.70 -42.01 11.24
N ARG A 4 32.26 -40.78 11.52
CA ARG A 4 30.98 -40.22 11.03
C ARG A 4 31.27 -39.41 9.78
N THR A 5 30.84 -39.98 8.65
CA THR A 5 30.86 -39.34 7.35
C THR A 5 29.77 -38.27 7.33
N GLY A 6 30.14 -37.02 7.24
CA GLY A 6 29.22 -35.89 7.02
C GLY A 6 28.85 -35.84 5.56
N ILE A 7 27.57 -35.86 5.27
CA ILE A 7 27.00 -35.60 3.93
C ILE A 7 26.91 -34.08 3.77
N PHE A 8 27.79 -33.54 2.92
CA PHE A 8 27.64 -32.19 2.41
C PHE A 8 26.59 -32.23 1.30
N VAL A 9 25.42 -31.64 1.55
CA VAL A 9 24.46 -31.32 0.50
C VAL A 9 24.92 -30.03 -0.17
N THR A 10 25.53 -30.15 -1.31
CA THR A 10 25.80 -29.04 -2.23
C THR A 10 24.48 -28.65 -2.88
N VAL A 11 23.90 -27.52 -2.45
CA VAL A 11 22.85 -26.83 -3.17
C VAL A 11 23.47 -26.30 -4.46
N GLY A 12 23.16 -26.95 -5.55
CA GLY A 12 23.54 -26.51 -6.88
C GLY A 12 22.74 -25.25 -7.24
N MET A 13 23.42 -24.13 -7.28
CA MET A 13 22.96 -22.87 -7.81
C MET A 13 22.83 -23.04 -9.33
N LEU A 14 21.61 -23.30 -9.82
CA LEU A 14 21.29 -23.21 -11.24
C LEU A 14 21.23 -21.71 -11.58
N LEU A 15 22.38 -21.14 -11.91
CA LEU A 15 22.43 -19.90 -12.68
C LEU A 15 21.88 -20.23 -14.06
N GLY A 16 20.60 -19.90 -14.28
CA GLY A 16 20.05 -19.79 -15.62
C GLY A 16 20.81 -18.70 -16.36
N LEU A 17 21.47 -19.08 -17.42
CA LEU A 17 22.15 -18.18 -18.36
C LEU A 17 21.07 -17.37 -19.10
N CYS A 18 20.64 -16.25 -18.52
CA CYS A 18 19.90 -15.25 -19.29
C CYS A 18 20.86 -14.72 -20.35
N LEU A 19 20.64 -15.09 -21.60
CA LEU A 19 21.35 -14.46 -22.71
C LEU A 19 21.05 -12.96 -22.65
N ALA A 20 22.11 -12.17 -22.55
CA ALA A 20 22.04 -10.73 -22.72
C ALA A 20 21.49 -10.44 -24.13
N MET A 21 20.23 -10.08 -24.20
CA MET A 21 19.58 -9.65 -25.43
C MET A 21 20.12 -8.26 -25.77
N LYS A 22 20.69 -8.12 -26.93
CA LYS A 22 21.02 -6.81 -27.49
C LYS A 22 19.71 -6.09 -27.77
N PRO A 23 19.55 -4.81 -27.38
CA PRO A 23 18.34 -4.05 -27.68
C PRO A 23 18.13 -4.00 -29.18
N VAL A 24 16.95 -4.44 -29.62
CA VAL A 24 16.50 -4.22 -31.00
C VAL A 24 16.10 -2.74 -31.06
N ALA A 25 16.83 -1.99 -31.88
CA ALA A 25 16.61 -0.59 -32.12
C ALA A 25 15.15 -0.34 -32.57
N GLY A 26 14.30 0.05 -31.62
CA GLY A 26 13.04 0.69 -31.93
C GLY A 26 13.37 2.02 -32.62
N ARG A 27 12.60 2.34 -33.65
CA ARG A 27 12.79 3.53 -34.48
C ARG A 27 12.70 4.79 -33.61
N ALA A 28 13.86 5.30 -33.19
CA ALA A 28 13.96 6.54 -32.46
C ALA A 28 13.27 7.65 -33.28
N ALA A 29 12.44 8.47 -32.58
CA ALA A 29 12.10 9.76 -33.10
C ALA A 29 13.41 10.50 -33.41
N GLU A 30 13.50 11.12 -34.58
CA GLU A 30 14.70 11.82 -35.02
C GLU A 30 15.18 12.77 -33.92
N ASP A 31 16.42 12.55 -33.47
CA ASP A 31 17.15 13.43 -32.58
C ASP A 31 17.36 14.80 -33.24
N GLY A 32 16.35 15.63 -33.15
CA GLY A 32 16.48 17.06 -33.28
C GLY A 32 17.04 17.55 -31.95
N GLY A 33 18.36 17.80 -31.91
CA GLY A 33 19.06 18.17 -30.68
C GLY A 33 18.29 19.24 -29.91
N ASP A 34 17.62 18.84 -28.84
CA ASP A 34 16.83 19.66 -27.95
C ASP A 34 17.72 20.54 -27.05
N GLY A 35 19.05 20.41 -27.17
CA GLY A 35 20.05 21.14 -26.42
C GLY A 35 20.14 20.71 -24.96
N ILE A 36 19.50 19.61 -24.59
CA ILE A 36 19.47 19.05 -23.22
C ILE A 36 20.68 18.13 -23.06
N SER A 37 21.42 18.28 -21.94
CA SER A 37 22.45 17.35 -21.54
C SER A 37 21.82 16.21 -20.68
N TYR A 38 22.09 14.98 -21.04
CA TYR A 38 21.57 13.80 -20.32
C TYR A 38 22.61 13.18 -19.36
N ASP A 39 23.64 13.90 -18.94
CA ASP A 39 24.71 13.47 -18.05
C ASP A 39 24.44 13.74 -16.56
N GLN A 40 23.35 14.42 -16.23
CA GLN A 40 23.03 14.83 -14.87
C GLN A 40 22.16 13.78 -14.15
N THR A 41 22.59 13.42 -12.94
CA THR A 41 21.84 12.54 -12.04
C THR A 41 21.32 13.30 -10.83
N ALA A 42 20.18 12.86 -10.28
CA ALA A 42 19.66 13.37 -9.02
C ALA A 42 20.53 12.91 -7.84
N SER A 43 20.80 13.82 -6.89
CA SER A 43 21.45 13.48 -5.62
C SER A 43 20.50 12.65 -4.74
N GLU A 44 21.02 12.02 -3.69
CA GLU A 44 20.18 11.29 -2.72
C GLU A 44 19.17 12.22 -2.03
N GLU A 45 19.54 13.48 -1.79
CA GLU A 45 18.64 14.49 -1.20
C GLU A 45 17.53 14.93 -2.16
N ASP A 46 17.78 14.86 -3.49
CA ASP A 46 16.77 15.16 -4.53
C ASP A 46 15.80 13.98 -4.75
N GLN A 47 16.12 12.80 -4.25
CA GLN A 47 15.30 11.61 -4.41
C GLN A 47 14.31 11.48 -3.24
N VAL A 48 13.03 11.40 -3.58
CA VAL A 48 12.00 10.96 -2.62
C VAL A 48 12.28 9.49 -2.28
N LYS A 49 12.21 9.14 -1.01
CA LYS A 49 12.42 7.77 -0.52
C LYS A 49 11.62 6.77 -1.37
N HIS A 50 12.30 5.80 -1.97
CA HIS A 50 11.68 4.82 -2.84
C HIS A 50 10.76 3.90 -2.03
N ARG A 51 9.56 3.64 -2.59
CA ARG A 51 8.71 2.55 -2.14
C ARG A 51 9.25 1.25 -2.73
N GLU A 52 9.28 0.20 -1.94
CA GLU A 52 9.48 -1.15 -2.46
C GLU A 52 8.31 -1.54 -3.36
N VAL A 53 8.61 -2.17 -4.50
CA VAL A 53 7.64 -2.74 -5.43
C VAL A 53 7.60 -4.25 -5.27
N GLY A 54 6.41 -4.82 -5.33
CA GLY A 54 6.19 -6.24 -5.05
C GLY A 54 6.32 -6.58 -3.56
N VAL A 55 6.19 -7.86 -3.25
CA VAL A 55 6.31 -8.42 -1.90
C VAL A 55 7.24 -9.62 -1.89
N GLU A 56 7.91 -9.85 -0.78
CA GLU A 56 8.75 -11.04 -0.58
C GLU A 56 7.92 -12.32 -0.74
N GLY A 57 8.44 -13.26 -1.52
CA GLY A 57 7.76 -14.50 -1.85
C GLY A 57 7.17 -14.53 -3.27
N MET A 58 7.13 -13.41 -3.97
CA MET A 58 6.92 -13.40 -5.42
C MET A 58 8.10 -14.05 -6.13
N TYR A 59 7.85 -14.69 -7.26
CA TYR A 59 8.89 -15.25 -8.10
C TYR A 59 8.68 -14.82 -9.55
N PRO A 60 9.78 -14.57 -10.29
CA PRO A 60 9.71 -14.08 -11.64
C PRO A 60 8.97 -15.03 -12.57
N VAL A 61 8.03 -14.52 -13.36
CA VAL A 61 7.35 -15.24 -14.43
C VAL A 61 7.95 -14.79 -15.77
N CYS A 62 8.71 -15.68 -16.39
CA CYS A 62 9.37 -15.39 -17.65
C CYS A 62 8.39 -15.46 -18.83
N GLY A 63 8.73 -14.83 -19.97
CA GLY A 63 7.86 -14.82 -21.13
C GLY A 63 7.55 -16.21 -21.71
N ALA A 64 8.40 -17.21 -21.49
CA ALA A 64 8.13 -18.60 -21.86
C ALA A 64 6.97 -19.22 -21.06
N ASP A 65 6.65 -18.67 -19.89
CA ASP A 65 5.56 -19.11 -19.02
C ASP A 65 4.30 -18.25 -19.20
N VAL A 66 4.27 -17.40 -20.22
CA VAL A 66 3.11 -16.58 -20.60
C VAL A 66 2.70 -16.91 -22.05
N ALA A 67 1.42 -17.10 -22.28
CA ALA A 67 0.90 -17.36 -23.61
C ALA A 67 1.13 -16.15 -24.54
N ASP A 68 1.41 -16.41 -25.83
CA ASP A 68 1.51 -15.34 -26.81
C ASP A 68 0.20 -14.55 -26.89
N GLY A 69 0.29 -13.22 -26.85
CA GLY A 69 -0.88 -12.34 -26.85
C GLY A 69 -0.56 -10.90 -26.53
N VAL A 70 -1.63 -10.13 -26.40
CA VAL A 70 -1.60 -8.73 -25.95
C VAL A 70 -2.53 -8.61 -24.76
N TYR A 71 -2.01 -8.11 -23.64
CA TYR A 71 -2.70 -8.09 -22.36
C TYR A 71 -2.63 -6.71 -21.74
N GLU A 72 -3.68 -6.30 -21.07
CA GLU A 72 -3.60 -5.21 -20.10
C GLU A 72 -2.96 -5.77 -18.82
N VAL A 73 -1.97 -5.07 -18.26
CA VAL A 73 -1.21 -5.51 -17.09
C VAL A 73 -1.10 -4.37 -16.08
N GLU A 74 -1.25 -4.69 -14.80
CA GLU A 74 -1.01 -3.73 -13.73
C GLU A 74 0.49 -3.56 -13.49
N VAL A 75 0.92 -2.30 -13.29
CA VAL A 75 2.31 -1.95 -13.04
C VAL A 75 2.43 -1.17 -11.74
N GLU A 76 3.20 -1.72 -10.81
CA GLU A 76 3.65 -1.01 -9.63
C GLU A 76 4.86 -0.14 -9.95
N SER A 77 4.95 1.01 -9.29
CA SER A 77 6.11 1.90 -9.41
C SER A 77 6.62 2.29 -8.03
N SER A 78 7.94 2.39 -7.90
CA SER A 78 8.61 2.83 -6.66
C SER A 78 8.40 4.31 -6.34
N SER A 79 7.71 5.07 -7.20
CA SER A 79 7.53 6.52 -7.01
C SER A 79 6.18 6.99 -7.53
N SER A 80 5.46 7.76 -6.72
CA SER A 80 4.20 8.42 -7.12
C SER A 80 4.38 9.43 -8.24
N MET A 81 5.59 9.97 -8.39
CA MET A 81 5.94 10.90 -9.46
C MET A 81 6.09 10.18 -10.81
N PHE A 82 6.34 8.86 -10.78
CA PHE A 82 6.42 8.01 -11.97
C PHE A 82 5.21 7.06 -11.97
N ARG A 83 4.01 7.61 -12.19
CA ARG A 83 2.78 6.83 -12.16
C ARG A 83 2.45 6.28 -13.53
N VAL A 84 2.40 4.97 -13.64
CA VAL A 84 1.89 4.25 -14.81
C VAL A 84 0.36 4.18 -14.67
N GLU A 85 -0.38 4.75 -15.61
CA GLU A 85 -1.85 4.72 -15.63
C GLU A 85 -2.40 3.52 -16.39
N LYS A 86 -1.68 3.10 -17.42
CA LYS A 86 -2.03 1.96 -18.25
C LYS A 86 -0.75 1.31 -18.75
N ALA A 87 -0.76 -0.02 -18.82
CA ALA A 87 0.27 -0.78 -19.47
C ALA A 87 -0.35 -1.88 -20.35
N GLU A 88 0.15 -1.99 -21.58
CA GLU A 88 -0.19 -3.04 -22.52
C GLU A 88 1.05 -3.93 -22.72
N LEU A 89 0.96 -5.18 -22.26
CA LEU A 89 2.00 -6.19 -22.39
C LEU A 89 1.80 -6.98 -23.67
N GLN A 90 2.83 -7.06 -24.50
CA GLN A 90 2.87 -7.88 -25.70
C GLN A 90 3.83 -9.05 -25.47
N VAL A 91 3.33 -10.26 -25.62
CA VAL A 91 4.10 -11.50 -25.50
C VAL A 91 4.13 -12.18 -26.85
N ARG A 92 5.33 -12.47 -27.34
CA ARG A 92 5.53 -13.16 -28.62
C ARG A 92 6.76 -14.04 -28.56
N GLU A 93 6.56 -15.35 -28.79
CA GLU A 93 7.64 -16.33 -28.80
C GLU A 93 8.52 -16.32 -27.55
N GLY A 94 7.90 -16.00 -26.38
CA GLY A 94 8.57 -15.89 -25.08
C GLY A 94 9.30 -14.55 -24.84
N GLU A 95 9.25 -13.60 -25.79
CA GLU A 95 9.72 -12.24 -25.59
C GLU A 95 8.58 -11.36 -25.10
N MET A 96 8.86 -10.49 -24.10
CA MET A 96 7.89 -9.57 -23.53
C MET A 96 8.32 -8.12 -23.76
N ARG A 97 7.36 -7.29 -24.16
CA ARG A 97 7.47 -5.83 -24.24
C ARG A 97 6.20 -5.20 -23.68
N ALA A 98 6.33 -4.03 -23.10
CA ALA A 98 5.17 -3.29 -22.62
C ALA A 98 5.16 -1.86 -23.14
N VAL A 99 3.97 -1.38 -23.48
CA VAL A 99 3.71 0.05 -23.74
C VAL A 99 3.14 0.65 -22.47
N LEU A 100 3.93 1.48 -21.80
CA LEU A 100 3.54 2.18 -20.58
C LEU A 100 2.94 3.54 -20.93
N THR A 101 1.75 3.84 -20.44
CA THR A 101 1.15 5.19 -20.49
C THR A 101 1.32 5.85 -19.13
N LEU A 102 2.05 6.96 -19.09
CA LEU A 102 2.26 7.70 -17.83
C LEU A 102 1.15 8.71 -17.56
N GLY A 103 0.87 8.96 -16.28
CA GLY A 103 -0.12 9.92 -15.80
C GLY A 103 0.29 11.39 -15.97
N GLY A 104 1.36 11.67 -16.72
CA GLY A 104 1.85 13.02 -16.96
C GLY A 104 2.94 13.07 -18.01
N THR A 105 3.33 14.30 -18.41
CA THR A 105 4.33 14.57 -19.44
C THR A 105 5.68 15.01 -18.86
N GLY A 106 5.95 14.63 -17.61
CA GLY A 106 7.10 15.11 -16.84
C GLY A 106 8.44 14.45 -17.18
N TYR A 107 8.45 13.37 -17.96
CA TYR A 107 9.66 12.64 -18.32
C TYR A 107 9.91 12.70 -19.83
N LEU A 108 11.17 12.91 -20.23
CA LEU A 108 11.56 12.97 -21.64
C LEU A 108 12.10 11.66 -22.16
N LYS A 109 12.82 10.94 -21.32
CA LYS A 109 13.48 9.68 -21.67
C LYS A 109 13.37 8.70 -20.51
N LEU A 110 13.32 7.41 -20.83
CA LEU A 110 13.53 6.30 -19.91
C LEU A 110 14.81 5.55 -20.30
N PHE A 111 15.36 4.82 -19.35
CA PHE A 111 16.46 3.89 -19.53
C PHE A 111 16.23 2.68 -18.64
N MET A 112 16.42 1.49 -19.16
CA MET A 112 16.28 0.26 -18.36
C MET A 112 17.59 -0.01 -17.63
N GLY A 113 17.62 0.34 -16.36
CA GLY A 113 18.79 0.33 -15.50
C GLY A 113 18.79 1.51 -14.53
N THR A 114 19.92 1.75 -13.88
CA THR A 114 20.10 2.81 -12.90
C THR A 114 20.33 4.18 -13.54
N LYS A 115 20.11 5.25 -12.77
CA LYS A 115 20.42 6.64 -13.20
C LYS A 115 21.90 6.85 -13.54
N GLY A 116 22.80 6.13 -12.85
CA GLY A 116 24.25 6.21 -13.13
C GLY A 116 24.58 5.59 -14.48
N GLU A 117 24.05 4.42 -14.78
CA GLU A 117 24.21 3.78 -16.09
C GLU A 117 23.58 4.63 -17.20
N ALA A 118 22.41 5.21 -16.97
CA ALA A 118 21.77 6.08 -17.93
C ALA A 118 22.63 7.30 -18.28
N ALA A 119 23.25 7.96 -17.29
CA ALA A 119 24.08 9.14 -17.50
C ALA A 119 25.39 8.82 -18.27
N GLU A 120 25.85 7.59 -18.24
CA GLU A 120 27.07 7.14 -18.90
C GLU A 120 26.79 6.45 -20.26
N SER A 121 25.52 6.12 -20.54
CA SER A 121 25.10 5.40 -21.76
C SER A 121 25.02 6.30 -22.99
N ASP A 122 25.10 5.67 -24.19
CA ASP A 122 24.86 6.38 -25.44
C ASP A 122 23.39 6.80 -25.56
N PRO A 123 23.10 8.04 -26.01
CA PRO A 123 21.70 8.50 -26.18
C PRO A 123 20.82 7.59 -27.07
N SER A 124 21.40 6.78 -27.93
CA SER A 124 20.65 5.79 -28.72
C SER A 124 20.05 4.63 -27.90
N GLU A 125 20.50 4.46 -26.65
CA GLU A 125 19.95 3.46 -25.71
C GLU A 125 18.76 4.00 -24.93
N TYR A 126 18.51 5.32 -25.00
CA TYR A 126 17.38 5.93 -24.29
C TYR A 126 16.06 5.64 -25.00
N ILE A 127 15.05 5.34 -24.21
CA ILE A 127 13.68 5.12 -24.66
C ILE A 127 12.96 6.47 -24.66
N GLY A 128 12.69 6.99 -25.87
CA GLY A 128 11.88 8.20 -26.04
C GLY A 128 10.39 7.93 -25.87
N TYR A 129 9.63 8.98 -25.58
CA TYR A 129 8.18 8.89 -25.56
C TYR A 129 7.57 8.98 -26.97
N THR A 130 6.36 8.44 -27.07
CA THR A 130 5.42 8.69 -28.16
C THR A 130 4.14 9.27 -27.54
N GLU A 131 3.52 10.26 -28.19
CA GLU A 131 2.22 10.78 -27.73
C GLU A 131 1.09 9.90 -28.26
N ASP A 132 0.17 9.51 -27.37
CA ASP A 132 -1.07 8.85 -27.80
C ASP A 132 -2.09 9.88 -28.33
N GLU A 133 -3.28 9.39 -28.71
CA GLU A 133 -4.35 10.25 -29.26
C GLU A 133 -4.86 11.31 -28.25
N GLU A 134 -4.60 11.10 -26.95
CA GLU A 134 -4.99 12.02 -25.86
C GLU A 134 -3.85 12.93 -25.42
N GLY A 135 -2.67 12.83 -26.09
CA GLY A 135 -1.48 13.63 -25.77
C GLY A 135 -0.72 13.14 -24.52
N ARG A 136 -0.97 11.90 -24.07
CA ARG A 136 -0.23 11.30 -22.96
C ARG A 136 1.05 10.68 -23.49
N TYR A 137 2.07 10.64 -22.63
CA TYR A 137 3.35 10.06 -22.99
C TYR A 137 3.34 8.55 -22.78
N THR A 138 3.67 7.83 -23.85
CA THR A 138 3.80 6.37 -23.86
C THR A 138 5.24 5.97 -24.16
N TYR A 139 5.68 4.86 -23.55
CA TYR A 139 7.02 4.32 -23.69
C TYR A 139 6.95 2.83 -23.95
N GLU A 140 7.63 2.36 -24.99
CA GLU A 140 7.79 0.94 -25.25
C GLU A 140 9.05 0.44 -24.55
N VAL A 141 8.87 -0.39 -23.53
CA VAL A 141 9.96 -0.94 -22.71
C VAL A 141 10.05 -2.47 -22.85
N PRO A 142 11.25 -3.05 -22.81
CA PRO A 142 11.40 -4.49 -22.67
C PRO A 142 10.97 -4.91 -21.25
N VAL A 143 10.37 -6.10 -21.11
CA VAL A 143 9.99 -6.70 -19.85
C VAL A 143 10.77 -7.98 -19.67
N GLU A 144 11.65 -8.04 -18.68
CA GLU A 144 12.49 -9.19 -18.40
C GLU A 144 11.66 -10.35 -17.84
N ALA A 145 10.86 -10.05 -16.82
CA ALA A 145 9.91 -10.98 -16.22
C ALA A 145 8.77 -10.21 -15.56
N LEU A 146 7.62 -10.86 -15.36
CA LEU A 146 6.57 -10.38 -14.49
C LEU A 146 6.92 -10.73 -13.04
N ASP A 147 6.35 -10.02 -12.08
CA ASP A 147 6.62 -10.18 -10.63
C ASP A 147 8.10 -10.07 -10.23
N LEU A 148 8.87 -9.36 -11.05
CA LEU A 148 10.27 -9.03 -10.81
C LEU A 148 10.42 -7.51 -10.78
N PRO A 149 10.98 -6.93 -9.70
CA PRO A 149 11.38 -5.52 -9.70
C PRO A 149 12.42 -5.26 -10.77
N ILE A 150 12.12 -4.36 -11.70
CA ILE A 150 13.00 -3.99 -12.83
C ILE A 150 13.47 -2.55 -12.59
N ASP A 151 14.78 -2.35 -12.58
CA ASP A 151 15.36 -1.01 -12.47
C ASP A 151 15.11 -0.22 -13.76
N CYS A 152 14.66 1.02 -13.58
CA CYS A 152 14.35 1.95 -14.64
C CYS A 152 14.78 3.35 -14.22
N ALA A 153 15.58 4.03 -15.03
CA ALA A 153 15.86 5.44 -14.83
C ALA A 153 14.93 6.30 -15.67
N ALA A 154 14.48 7.42 -15.11
CA ALA A 154 13.57 8.35 -15.77
C ALA A 154 14.18 9.78 -15.77
N PHE A 155 14.32 10.39 -16.95
CA PHE A 155 14.86 11.74 -17.10
C PHE A 155 13.74 12.77 -16.98
N SER A 156 13.83 13.59 -15.94
CA SER A 156 12.84 14.63 -15.66
C SER A 156 13.00 15.83 -16.58
N ARG A 157 11.93 16.22 -17.29
CA ARG A 157 11.87 17.42 -18.12
C ARG A 157 12.19 18.71 -17.35
N ASN A 158 11.63 18.85 -16.14
CA ASN A 158 11.71 20.09 -15.39
C ASN A 158 13.00 20.25 -14.60
N ARG A 159 13.65 19.15 -14.25
CA ARG A 159 14.86 19.13 -13.44
C ARG A 159 16.11 18.80 -14.23
N GLU A 160 15.94 18.32 -15.46
CA GLU A 160 17.01 17.91 -16.38
C GLU A 160 18.01 16.96 -15.72
N LYS A 161 17.47 15.97 -14.98
CA LYS A 161 18.24 14.96 -14.24
C LYS A 161 17.60 13.60 -14.37
N TRP A 162 18.41 12.54 -14.34
CA TRP A 162 17.99 11.16 -14.18
C TRP A 162 17.63 10.85 -12.72
N TYR A 163 16.54 10.11 -12.54
CA TYR A 163 16.06 9.60 -11.26
C TYR A 163 15.93 8.10 -11.34
N ASP A 164 16.43 7.38 -10.32
CA ASP A 164 16.16 5.95 -10.19
C ASP A 164 14.68 5.71 -9.96
N ARG A 165 14.17 4.64 -10.58
CA ARG A 165 12.83 4.11 -10.42
C ARG A 165 12.90 2.59 -10.45
N GLN A 166 11.93 1.95 -9.85
CA GLN A 166 11.66 0.54 -10.05
C GLN A 166 10.23 0.38 -10.52
N ILE A 167 10.03 -0.53 -11.44
CA ILE A 167 8.71 -0.95 -11.92
C ILE A 167 8.57 -2.45 -11.79
N LEU A 168 7.36 -2.92 -11.54
CA LEU A 168 7.03 -4.34 -11.46
C LEU A 168 5.71 -4.58 -12.19
N PHE A 169 5.71 -5.52 -13.12
CA PHE A 169 4.52 -5.96 -13.84
C PHE A 169 3.88 -7.12 -13.09
N ARG A 170 2.63 -6.98 -12.68
CA ARG A 170 1.90 -7.99 -11.88
C ARG A 170 1.42 -9.14 -12.74
N ALA A 171 1.99 -10.34 -12.58
CA ALA A 171 1.52 -11.54 -13.29
C ALA A 171 0.08 -11.89 -12.93
N GLY A 172 -0.33 -11.65 -11.67
CA GLY A 172 -1.69 -11.90 -11.19
C GLY A 172 -2.76 -10.99 -11.80
N SER A 173 -2.39 -9.91 -12.50
CA SER A 173 -3.33 -9.03 -13.19
C SER A 173 -3.71 -9.52 -14.59
N LEU A 174 -3.00 -10.50 -15.12
CA LEU A 174 -3.32 -11.07 -16.43
C LEU A 174 -4.59 -11.93 -16.36
N PRO A 175 -5.33 -12.06 -17.48
CA PRO A 175 -6.53 -12.90 -17.51
C PRO A 175 -6.21 -14.38 -17.29
N ASP A 176 -7.20 -15.12 -16.77
CA ASP A 176 -7.09 -16.56 -16.53
C ASP A 176 -6.57 -17.31 -17.76
N GLY A 177 -5.53 -18.12 -17.56
CA GLY A 177 -4.90 -18.93 -18.60
C GLY A 177 -3.85 -18.19 -19.45
N ALA A 178 -3.61 -16.90 -19.22
CA ALA A 178 -2.50 -16.19 -19.86
C ALA A 178 -1.15 -16.61 -19.26
N VAL A 179 -1.09 -16.82 -17.96
CA VAL A 179 0.09 -17.39 -17.28
C VAL A 179 -0.04 -18.92 -17.26
N LEU A 180 0.99 -19.60 -17.72
CA LEU A 180 1.03 -21.06 -17.93
C LEU A 180 1.59 -21.81 -16.71
N THR A 181 2.16 -21.10 -15.75
CA THR A 181 2.66 -21.64 -14.49
C THR A 181 1.71 -21.30 -13.34
N GLU A 182 1.85 -21.99 -12.20
CA GLU A 182 1.07 -21.69 -11.00
C GLU A 182 1.58 -20.40 -10.36
N LEU A 183 0.67 -19.47 -10.05
CA LEU A 183 0.99 -18.22 -9.38
C LEU A 183 0.86 -18.37 -7.87
N PRO A 184 1.61 -17.59 -7.08
CA PRO A 184 1.47 -17.57 -5.62
C PRO A 184 0.12 -16.95 -5.22
N ASP A 185 -0.31 -17.25 -3.99
CA ASP A 185 -1.41 -16.54 -3.36
C ASP A 185 -0.93 -15.13 -2.92
N TYR A 186 -1.16 -14.14 -3.78
CA TYR A 186 -0.74 -12.75 -3.54
C TYR A 186 -1.37 -12.15 -2.28
N GLU A 187 -2.65 -12.48 -1.98
CA GLU A 187 -3.32 -11.98 -0.78
C GLU A 187 -2.64 -12.51 0.49
N GLN A 188 -2.21 -13.78 0.45
CA GLN A 188 -1.45 -14.36 1.56
C GLN A 188 -0.08 -13.70 1.69
N LEU A 189 0.66 -13.51 0.59
CA LEU A 189 1.97 -12.87 0.61
C LEU A 189 1.91 -11.43 1.15
N GLU A 190 0.91 -10.66 0.73
CA GLU A 190 0.69 -9.28 1.21
C GLU A 190 0.36 -9.24 2.70
N ARG A 191 -0.48 -10.18 3.20
CA ARG A 191 -0.77 -10.31 4.63
C ARG A 191 0.50 -10.63 5.43
N GLU A 192 1.25 -11.63 5.01
CA GLU A 192 2.50 -12.04 5.68
C GLU A 192 3.55 -10.92 5.66
N ALA A 193 3.66 -10.17 4.56
CA ALA A 193 4.57 -9.02 4.48
C ALA A 193 4.16 -7.91 5.45
N LYS A 194 2.85 -7.61 5.56
CA LYS A 194 2.31 -6.65 6.51
C LYS A 194 2.57 -7.08 7.96
N GLU A 195 2.31 -8.35 8.29
CA GLU A 195 2.57 -8.91 9.62
C GLU A 195 4.04 -8.82 10.00
N ARG A 196 4.96 -9.21 9.09
CA ARG A 196 6.41 -9.09 9.30
C ARG A 196 6.84 -7.64 9.54
N ARG A 197 6.26 -6.70 8.79
CA ARG A 197 6.55 -5.26 8.95
C ARG A 197 6.08 -4.74 10.31
N ILE A 198 4.88 -5.11 10.75
CA ILE A 198 4.35 -4.76 12.07
C ILE A 198 5.24 -5.36 13.17
N GLU A 199 5.63 -6.62 13.05
CA GLU A 199 6.49 -7.28 14.02
C GLU A 199 7.90 -6.66 14.08
N ALA A 200 8.48 -6.31 12.93
CA ALA A 200 9.75 -5.58 12.88
C ALA A 200 9.67 -4.21 13.57
N MET A 201 8.55 -3.49 13.37
CA MET A 201 8.30 -2.22 14.06
C MET A 201 8.14 -2.42 15.57
N ARG A 202 7.45 -3.47 16.03
CA ARG A 202 7.33 -3.80 17.47
C ARG A 202 8.70 -4.09 18.09
N GLN A 203 9.55 -4.83 17.37
CA GLN A 203 10.90 -5.14 17.85
C GLN A 203 11.79 -3.88 17.91
N ALA A 204 11.69 -3.00 16.91
CA ALA A 204 12.39 -1.72 16.92
C ALA A 204 11.94 -0.82 18.09
N GLN A 205 10.64 -0.75 18.36
CA GLN A 205 10.11 -0.03 19.53
C GLN A 205 10.64 -0.59 20.86
N GLY A 206 10.68 -1.93 20.97
CA GLY A 206 11.23 -2.58 22.17
C GLY A 206 12.69 -2.26 22.39
N ALA A 207 13.47 -2.07 21.32
CA ALA A 207 14.87 -1.66 21.39
C ALA A 207 15.02 -0.16 21.73
N GLU A 208 14.23 0.72 21.11
CA GLU A 208 14.23 2.16 21.41
C GLU A 208 13.76 2.47 22.85
N ALA A 209 12.76 1.74 23.35
CA ALA A 209 12.30 1.85 24.74
C ALA A 209 13.36 1.37 25.76
N ALA A 210 14.33 0.53 25.33
CA ALA A 210 15.43 0.09 26.16
C ALA A 210 16.63 1.06 26.16
N GLU A 211 16.73 1.95 25.15
CA GLU A 211 17.83 2.90 24.98
C GLU A 211 17.47 4.36 25.27
N GLY A 212 16.18 4.72 25.34
CA GLY A 212 15.72 6.10 25.58
C GLY A 212 14.85 6.23 26.81
N GLU A 213 15.32 7.00 27.81
CA GLU A 213 14.46 7.62 28.84
C GLU A 213 13.54 8.65 28.16
N GLN A 214 12.53 8.20 27.45
CA GLN A 214 11.40 9.07 27.09
C GLN A 214 10.45 9.04 28.29
N ASP A 215 10.13 10.23 28.82
CA ASP A 215 9.11 10.35 29.87
C ASP A 215 7.83 9.67 29.36
N PRO A 216 7.26 8.74 30.13
CA PRO A 216 6.05 8.05 29.69
C PRO A 216 4.95 9.08 29.45
N VAL A 217 4.31 8.98 28.30
CA VAL A 217 3.14 9.82 27.96
C VAL A 217 2.04 9.49 28.96
N GLU A 218 1.70 10.43 29.83
CA GLU A 218 0.68 10.25 30.86
C GLU A 218 -0.70 10.54 30.29
N PRO A 219 -1.61 9.55 30.20
CA PRO A 219 -2.97 9.78 29.72
C PRO A 219 -3.76 10.65 30.70
N ALA A 220 -4.69 11.45 30.20
CA ALA A 220 -5.57 12.25 30.99
C ALA A 220 -6.35 11.42 32.02
N PHE A 221 -6.43 11.91 33.25
CA PHE A 221 -7.27 11.32 34.28
C PHE A 221 -8.73 11.71 34.05
N ILE A 222 -9.65 10.73 34.23
CA ILE A 222 -11.08 10.94 34.10
C ILE A 222 -11.83 10.27 35.25
N GLU A 223 -12.84 10.94 35.78
CA GLU A 223 -13.67 10.43 36.87
C GLU A 223 -14.81 9.53 36.32
N LEU A 224 -14.44 8.47 35.64
CA LEU A 224 -15.35 7.41 35.18
C LEU A 224 -14.87 6.06 35.69
N GLU A 225 -15.80 5.12 35.85
CA GLU A 225 -15.45 3.71 36.13
C GLU A 225 -14.70 3.10 34.96
N ASP A 226 -13.82 2.15 35.26
CA ASP A 226 -13.11 1.39 34.21
C ASP A 226 -14.13 0.70 33.28
N GLY A 227 -13.95 0.88 31.97
CA GLY A 227 -14.88 0.37 30.99
C GLY A 227 -14.73 0.92 29.59
N GLU A 228 -15.67 0.54 28.73
CA GLU A 228 -15.74 1.02 27.36
C GLU A 228 -16.89 2.03 27.20
N TYR A 229 -16.54 3.17 26.64
CA TYR A 229 -17.42 4.29 26.36
C TYR A 229 -17.26 4.73 24.91
N ALA A 230 -17.98 5.75 24.52
CA ALA A 230 -17.80 6.45 23.25
C ALA A 230 -17.62 7.94 23.50
N VAL A 231 -16.77 8.58 22.70
CA VAL A 231 -16.47 10.02 22.80
C VAL A 231 -16.48 10.64 21.40
N SER A 232 -17.09 11.80 21.26
CA SER A 232 -17.03 12.58 20.03
C SER A 232 -15.60 13.04 19.79
N VAL A 233 -15.09 12.84 18.57
CA VAL A 233 -13.76 13.26 18.16
C VAL A 233 -13.84 14.06 16.86
N GLU A 234 -13.12 15.17 16.81
CA GLU A 234 -12.93 15.99 15.63
C GLU A 234 -11.48 15.82 15.14
N LEU A 235 -11.31 15.55 13.84
CA LEU A 235 -10.01 15.44 13.16
C LEU A 235 -9.81 16.65 12.26
N THR A 236 -8.68 17.33 12.41
CA THR A 236 -8.25 18.39 11.50
C THR A 236 -6.81 18.15 11.04
N GLY A 237 -6.39 18.79 9.95
CA GLY A 237 -5.04 18.64 9.40
C GLY A 237 -4.96 17.75 8.16
N GLY A 238 -3.74 17.45 7.76
CA GLY A 238 -3.46 16.68 6.55
C GLY A 238 -4.02 17.33 5.27
N SER A 239 -4.37 16.49 4.29
CA SER A 239 -4.95 16.95 3.01
C SER A 239 -6.47 17.20 3.05
N GLY A 240 -7.12 17.00 4.19
CA GLY A 240 -8.58 17.07 4.36
C GLY A 240 -9.35 15.89 3.75
N ARG A 241 -8.67 14.85 3.27
CA ARG A 241 -9.29 13.63 2.71
C ARG A 241 -9.36 12.49 3.73
N SER A 242 -8.56 12.57 4.78
CA SER A 242 -8.53 11.59 5.86
C SER A 242 -9.65 11.87 6.85
N ALA A 243 -10.24 10.82 7.39
CA ALA A 243 -11.25 10.90 8.44
C ALA A 243 -11.03 9.77 9.47
N VAL A 244 -11.55 10.00 10.66
CA VAL A 244 -11.67 8.99 11.72
C VAL A 244 -13.14 8.80 12.07
N ASP A 245 -13.47 7.63 12.60
CA ASP A 245 -14.82 7.38 13.08
C ASP A 245 -15.13 8.29 14.27
N SER A 246 -16.28 8.97 14.23
CA SER A 246 -16.82 9.72 15.37
C SER A 246 -18.30 9.35 15.58
N PRO A 247 -18.69 8.97 16.80
CA PRO A 247 -17.86 8.87 18.00
C PRO A 247 -16.81 7.75 17.92
N ALA A 248 -15.63 8.00 18.52
CA ALA A 248 -14.57 7.02 18.69
C ALA A 248 -14.82 6.18 19.98
N GLY A 249 -14.20 5.01 20.05
CA GLY A 249 -14.18 4.24 21.30
C GLY A 249 -13.33 4.95 22.37
N LEU A 250 -13.84 5.06 23.58
CA LEU A 250 -13.11 5.54 24.75
C LEU A 250 -12.97 4.39 25.74
N LEU A 251 -11.73 4.10 26.12
CA LEU A 251 -11.39 3.06 27.09
C LEU A 251 -10.88 3.77 28.35
N VAL A 252 -11.48 3.45 29.48
CA VAL A 252 -11.03 3.92 30.80
C VAL A 252 -10.38 2.76 31.52
N ARG A 253 -9.13 2.93 31.94
CA ARG A 253 -8.34 1.94 32.68
C ARG A 253 -7.60 2.62 33.81
N ASP A 254 -7.82 2.18 35.03
CA ASP A 254 -7.23 2.77 36.24
C ASP A 254 -7.46 4.29 36.30
N GLY A 255 -8.63 4.76 35.86
CA GLY A 255 -8.99 6.17 35.79
C GLY A 255 -8.31 6.98 34.69
N HIS A 256 -7.60 6.34 33.76
CA HIS A 256 -6.92 6.99 32.64
C HIS A 256 -7.65 6.73 31.31
N ALA A 257 -7.65 7.74 30.45
CA ALA A 257 -8.41 7.74 29.21
C ALA A 257 -7.56 7.35 27.99
N PHE A 258 -8.05 6.38 27.21
CA PHE A 258 -7.47 5.97 25.93
C PHE A 258 -8.53 6.02 24.85
N ALA A 259 -8.16 6.45 23.64
CA ALA A 259 -9.05 6.46 22.50
C ALA A 259 -8.73 5.30 21.54
N ARG A 260 -9.76 4.61 21.06
CA ARG A 260 -9.65 3.68 19.96
C ARG A 260 -10.06 4.39 18.67
N ILE A 261 -9.06 4.89 17.95
CA ILE A 261 -9.19 5.67 16.71
C ILE A 261 -9.18 4.74 15.51
N ARG A 262 -10.27 4.73 14.75
CA ARG A 262 -10.37 3.99 13.49
C ARG A 262 -10.36 4.98 12.33
N TRP A 263 -9.35 4.86 11.48
CA TRP A 263 -9.19 5.66 10.27
C TRP A 263 -10.15 5.21 9.15
N SER A 264 -10.38 6.08 8.19
CA SER A 264 -11.13 5.75 6.96
C SER A 264 -10.27 5.02 5.90
N SER A 265 -9.06 4.59 6.25
CA SER A 265 -8.10 3.89 5.37
C SER A 265 -7.39 2.78 6.13
N SER A 266 -6.99 1.73 5.43
CA SER A 266 -6.13 0.65 5.95
C SER A 266 -4.63 0.94 5.81
N SER A 267 -4.29 2.13 5.30
CA SER A 267 -2.92 2.47 4.91
C SER A 267 -2.15 3.25 5.97
N TYR A 268 -2.61 3.29 7.21
CA TYR A 268 -1.86 3.89 8.30
C TYR A 268 -1.10 2.82 9.08
N ASP A 269 0.21 3.00 9.21
CA ASP A 269 1.11 2.02 9.80
C ASP A 269 1.43 2.30 11.26
N TYR A 270 1.50 3.57 11.67
CA TYR A 270 1.65 3.98 13.06
C TYR A 270 1.12 5.39 13.30
N MET A 271 0.92 5.71 14.58
CA MET A 271 0.67 7.06 15.08
C MET A 271 1.73 7.45 16.11
N LEU A 272 2.12 8.72 16.14
CA LEU A 272 2.92 9.31 17.22
C LEU A 272 2.01 10.22 18.06
N VAL A 273 2.02 10.01 19.36
CA VAL A 273 1.31 10.83 20.35
C VAL A 273 2.29 11.17 21.46
N GLY A 274 2.54 12.46 21.70
CA GLY A 274 3.54 12.88 22.67
C GLY A 274 4.95 12.35 22.38
N GLY A 275 5.28 12.09 21.12
CA GLY A 275 6.55 11.49 20.70
C GLY A 275 6.60 9.96 20.79
N GLN A 276 5.63 9.32 21.45
CA GLN A 276 5.57 7.85 21.54
C GLN A 276 4.82 7.27 20.35
N ARG A 277 5.33 6.14 19.81
CA ARG A 277 4.76 5.45 18.64
C ARG A 277 3.73 4.41 19.06
N TYR A 278 2.57 4.41 18.40
CA TYR A 278 1.47 3.47 18.59
C TYR A 278 1.22 2.73 17.27
N LEU A 279 1.15 1.40 17.35
CA LEU A 279 0.90 0.52 16.20
C LEU A 279 -0.58 0.18 16.09
N PRO A 280 -1.07 -0.22 14.89
CA PRO A 280 -2.45 -0.68 14.74
C PRO A 280 -2.76 -1.86 15.66
N VAL A 281 -3.96 -1.87 16.23
CA VAL A 281 -4.46 -2.96 17.08
C VAL A 281 -5.22 -4.03 16.29
N ASN A 282 -5.42 -3.82 14.97
CA ASN A 282 -6.09 -4.76 14.07
C ASN A 282 -5.16 -5.14 12.90
N GLU A 283 -5.33 -6.34 12.39
CA GLU A 283 -4.57 -6.90 11.26
C GLU A 283 -5.30 -6.70 9.94
N GLU A 284 -6.64 -6.65 9.96
CA GLU A 284 -7.48 -6.51 8.77
C GLU A 284 -8.40 -5.29 8.86
N GLY A 285 -8.78 -4.76 7.69
CA GLY A 285 -9.70 -3.63 7.57
C GLY A 285 -9.01 -2.27 7.77
N TYR A 286 -9.79 -1.27 8.14
CA TYR A 286 -9.29 0.09 8.35
C TYR A 286 -8.38 0.16 9.57
N SER A 287 -7.25 0.87 9.42
CA SER A 287 -6.24 1.00 10.48
C SER A 287 -6.87 1.56 11.76
N THR A 288 -6.73 0.82 12.84
CA THR A 288 -7.31 1.16 14.15
C THR A 288 -6.21 1.22 15.20
N PHE A 289 -6.13 2.30 15.94
CA PHE A 289 -5.10 2.53 16.95
C PHE A 289 -5.73 2.73 18.31
N GLU A 290 -5.04 2.28 19.35
CA GLU A 290 -5.36 2.60 20.73
C GLU A 290 -4.29 3.56 21.25
N ILE A 291 -4.67 4.82 21.48
CA ILE A 291 -3.77 5.91 21.86
C ILE A 291 -4.21 6.56 23.17
N PRO A 292 -3.31 7.12 23.98
CA PRO A 292 -3.70 7.91 25.14
C PRO A 292 -4.40 9.19 24.71
N ILE A 293 -5.44 9.58 25.42
CA ILE A 293 -5.98 10.94 25.37
C ILE A 293 -5.17 11.76 26.37
N LEU A 294 -4.47 12.79 25.90
CA LEU A 294 -3.65 13.64 26.77
C LEU A 294 -4.46 14.76 27.39
N ILE A 295 -5.46 15.22 26.67
CA ILE A 295 -6.31 16.34 27.09
C ILE A 295 -7.67 16.24 26.40
N PHE A 296 -8.73 16.63 27.11
CA PHE A 296 -10.08 16.78 26.56
C PHE A 296 -10.36 18.24 26.23
N ASP A 297 -11.23 18.47 25.27
CA ASP A 297 -11.77 19.80 24.87
C ASP A 297 -10.71 20.77 24.33
N GLU A 298 -9.48 20.32 24.17
CA GLU A 298 -8.38 21.09 23.60
C GLU A 298 -7.72 20.31 22.44
N PRO A 299 -7.04 21.02 21.51
CA PRO A 299 -6.33 20.40 20.40
C PRO A 299 -5.16 19.53 20.87
N MET A 300 -5.14 18.26 20.49
CA MET A 300 -4.07 17.31 20.72
C MET A 300 -3.37 17.01 19.38
N GLU A 301 -2.11 17.39 19.27
CA GLU A 301 -1.30 17.12 18.07
C GLU A 301 -0.88 15.66 18.02
N VAL A 302 -1.07 15.04 16.86
CA VAL A 302 -0.66 13.67 16.56
C VAL A 302 -0.05 13.62 15.17
N ILE A 303 0.86 12.69 14.97
CA ILE A 303 1.40 12.38 13.64
C ILE A 303 0.90 10.99 13.27
N ALA A 304 0.47 10.79 12.03
CA ALA A 304 0.13 9.47 11.52
C ALA A 304 0.90 9.20 10.21
N ASP A 305 1.62 8.08 10.18
CA ASP A 305 2.31 7.63 8.97
C ASP A 305 1.33 6.91 8.06
N THR A 306 1.30 7.32 6.79
CA THR A 306 0.44 6.69 5.79
C THR A 306 1.24 6.16 4.62
N THR A 307 0.93 4.95 4.20
CA THR A 307 1.46 4.27 3.02
C THR A 307 0.54 4.41 1.80
N ALA A 308 -0.57 5.16 1.90
CA ALA A 308 -1.50 5.38 0.79
C ALA A 308 -0.90 6.16 -0.38
N MET A 309 0.16 6.92 -0.13
CA MET A 309 1.00 7.51 -1.17
C MET A 309 2.26 6.66 -1.30
N SER A 310 2.88 6.66 -2.46
CA SER A 310 4.01 5.80 -2.87
C SER A 310 5.22 5.75 -1.92
N THR A 311 5.23 6.55 -0.87
CA THR A 311 6.23 6.54 0.22
C THR A 311 5.50 6.64 1.55
N PRO A 312 5.94 5.94 2.61
CA PRO A 312 5.52 6.23 3.97
C PRO A 312 5.70 7.72 4.22
N HIS A 313 4.64 8.37 4.66
CA HIS A 313 4.63 9.81 4.85
C HIS A 313 3.97 10.16 6.17
N GLU A 314 4.74 10.74 7.07
CA GLU A 314 4.22 11.31 8.30
C GLU A 314 3.41 12.56 8.00
N VAL A 315 2.18 12.56 8.48
CA VAL A 315 1.24 13.67 8.32
C VAL A 315 0.80 14.14 9.71
N GLU A 316 0.90 15.44 9.91
CA GLU A 316 0.43 16.09 11.16
C GLU A 316 -1.08 16.24 11.13
N TYR A 317 -1.70 15.82 12.22
CA TYR A 317 -3.12 15.95 12.48
C TYR A 317 -3.36 16.51 13.87
N THR A 318 -4.54 17.05 14.07
CA THR A 318 -5.02 17.49 15.37
C THR A 318 -6.31 16.75 15.69
N LEU A 319 -6.37 16.15 16.86
CA LEU A 319 -7.56 15.52 17.42
C LEU A 319 -8.11 16.36 18.56
N VAL A 320 -9.42 16.56 18.59
CA VAL A 320 -10.12 17.16 19.73
C VAL A 320 -11.15 16.15 20.23
N PHE A 321 -11.01 15.73 21.48
CA PHE A 321 -11.94 14.82 22.14
C PHE A 321 -12.89 15.63 23.05
N HIS A 322 -14.19 15.55 22.80
CA HIS A 322 -15.19 16.33 23.52
C HIS A 322 -15.62 15.63 24.82
N GLY A 323 -15.12 16.10 25.96
CA GLY A 323 -15.37 15.50 27.25
C GLY A 323 -16.86 15.50 27.66
N ASP A 324 -17.60 16.52 27.25
CA ASP A 324 -19.04 16.64 27.50
C ASP A 324 -19.90 15.63 26.70
N ASP A 325 -19.34 15.06 25.63
CA ASP A 325 -20.02 14.12 24.72
C ASP A 325 -19.70 12.63 25.02
N ILE A 326 -19.17 12.33 26.19
CA ILE A 326 -18.90 10.94 26.58
C ILE A 326 -20.22 10.23 26.86
N MET A 327 -20.42 9.10 26.19
CA MET A 327 -21.65 8.31 26.29
C MET A 327 -21.33 6.83 26.50
N SER A 328 -22.26 6.11 27.11
CA SER A 328 -22.20 4.64 27.15
C SER A 328 -22.22 4.09 25.71
N THR A 329 -21.45 3.02 25.46
CA THR A 329 -21.45 2.32 24.16
C THR A 329 -22.85 1.90 23.70
N ASP A 330 -23.76 1.64 24.67
CA ASP A 330 -25.17 1.31 24.42
C ASP A 330 -26.01 2.48 23.91
N ASP A 331 -25.61 3.69 24.16
CA ASP A 331 -26.33 4.93 23.79
C ASP A 331 -25.81 5.58 22.52
N THR A 332 -24.82 4.98 21.86
CA THR A 332 -24.29 5.49 20.59
C THR A 332 -25.36 5.46 19.48
N PRO A 333 -25.34 6.41 18.52
CA PRO A 333 -26.28 6.41 17.39
C PRO A 333 -26.24 5.11 16.60
N GLN A 334 -25.09 4.45 16.51
CA GLN A 334 -24.92 3.16 15.84
C GLN A 334 -25.55 2.01 16.62
N ALA A 335 -25.44 2.00 17.95
CA ALA A 335 -26.11 1.02 18.81
C ALA A 335 -27.64 1.20 18.78
N ALA A 336 -28.12 2.45 18.77
CA ALA A 336 -29.52 2.78 18.60
C ALA A 336 -30.04 2.28 17.25
N ALA A 337 -29.32 2.52 16.17
CA ALA A 337 -29.68 2.02 14.83
C ALA A 337 -29.72 0.48 14.78
N LYS A 338 -28.74 -0.22 15.38
CA LYS A 338 -28.74 -1.69 15.51
C LYS A 338 -29.94 -2.20 16.29
N LYS A 339 -30.27 -1.56 17.42
CA LYS A 339 -31.47 -1.90 18.22
C LYS A 339 -32.76 -1.78 17.40
N VAL A 340 -32.90 -0.71 16.60
CA VAL A 340 -34.06 -0.51 15.72
C VAL A 340 -34.14 -1.57 14.62
N VAL A 341 -33.02 -1.88 13.97
CA VAL A 341 -32.98 -2.94 12.94
C VAL A 341 -33.32 -4.31 13.53
N CYS A 342 -32.74 -4.67 14.68
CA CYS A 342 -33.05 -5.93 15.35
C CYS A 342 -34.53 -6.02 15.75
N MET A 343 -35.11 -4.91 16.24
CA MET A 343 -36.53 -4.85 16.59
C MET A 343 -37.42 -5.01 15.34
N ALA A 344 -37.08 -4.35 14.24
CA ALA A 344 -37.79 -4.47 12.97
C ALA A 344 -37.75 -5.88 12.39
N LEU A 345 -36.58 -6.54 12.44
CA LEU A 345 -36.41 -7.94 12.04
C LEU A 345 -37.22 -8.88 12.95
N GLY A 346 -37.23 -8.65 14.26
CA GLY A 346 -38.04 -9.38 15.22
C GLY A 346 -39.54 -9.29 14.91
N ILE A 347 -40.06 -8.10 14.64
CA ILE A 347 -41.45 -7.87 14.25
C ILE A 347 -41.77 -8.60 12.94
N ALA A 348 -40.90 -8.47 11.93
CA ALA A 348 -41.07 -9.18 10.65
C ALA A 348 -41.13 -10.71 10.82
N ALA A 349 -40.26 -11.28 11.66
CA ALA A 349 -40.24 -12.69 11.96
C ALA A 349 -41.54 -13.14 12.65
N VAL A 350 -42.05 -12.40 13.63
CA VAL A 350 -43.31 -12.67 14.32
C VAL A 350 -44.49 -12.59 13.34
N CYS A 351 -44.57 -11.56 12.52
CA CYS A 351 -45.59 -11.41 11.49
C CYS A 351 -45.56 -12.56 10.46
N GLY A 352 -44.36 -12.97 10.05
CA GLY A 352 -44.15 -14.13 9.17
C GLY A 352 -44.65 -15.41 9.80
N LEU A 353 -44.31 -15.65 11.08
CA LEU A 353 -44.78 -16.84 11.83
C LEU A 353 -46.29 -16.88 11.99
N VAL A 354 -46.91 -15.74 12.33
CA VAL A 354 -48.39 -15.63 12.45
C VAL A 354 -49.06 -15.88 11.09
N SER A 355 -48.52 -15.34 10.02
CA SER A 355 -49.03 -15.58 8.66
C SER A 355 -48.93 -17.05 8.27
N TRP A 356 -47.77 -17.68 8.56
CA TRP A 356 -47.56 -19.12 8.30
C TRP A 356 -48.53 -20.00 9.09
N ILE A 357 -48.75 -19.71 10.39
CA ILE A 357 -49.71 -20.44 11.25
C ILE A 357 -51.14 -20.28 10.70
N ARG A 358 -51.53 -19.06 10.27
CA ARG A 358 -52.86 -18.82 9.66
C ARG A 358 -53.03 -19.61 8.37
N GLU A 359 -52.01 -19.63 7.51
CA GLU A 359 -52.03 -20.37 6.25
C GLU A 359 -52.17 -21.91 6.52
N ARG A 360 -51.38 -22.43 7.48
CA ARG A 360 -51.44 -23.82 7.86
C ARG A 360 -52.81 -24.23 8.41
N ARG A 361 -53.43 -23.36 9.23
CA ARG A 361 -54.82 -23.61 9.74
C ARG A 361 -55.87 -23.55 8.65
N ARG A 362 -55.66 -22.76 7.60
CA ARG A 362 -56.59 -22.75 6.44
C ARG A 362 -56.47 -24.02 5.61
N ARG A 363 -55.31 -24.60 5.45
CA ARG A 363 -55.07 -25.86 4.73
C ARG A 363 -55.63 -27.09 5.45
N THR A 364 -55.75 -27.07 6.75
CA THR A 364 -56.29 -28.21 7.58
C THR A 364 -57.80 -28.17 7.68
N ARG A 365 -58.46 -27.10 7.22
CA ARG A 365 -59.94 -26.95 7.20
C ARG A 365 -60.58 -27.18 5.84
N ARG A 366 -59.80 -27.50 4.82
CA ARG A 366 -60.25 -28.01 3.51
C ARG A 366 -59.92 -29.52 3.42
#